data_f6f31407850c4c0ecf4fa5d2aef226b4
#
_entry.id   f6f31407850c4c0ecf4fa5d2aef226b4
#
_cell.length_a   1.000
_cell.length_b   1.000
_cell.length_c   1.000
_cell.angle_alpha   90.00
_cell.angle_beta   90.00
_cell.angle_gamma   90.00
#
_symmetry.space_group_name_H-M   'P 1'
#
loop_
_entity.id
_entity.type
_entity.pdbx_description
1 polymer ?
#
loop_
_entity_poly.entity_id
_entity_poly.type
_entity_poly.pdbx_seq_one_letter_code
_entity_poly.pdbx_strand_id
1 'polypeptide(L)'
;MTTLERWHEVVAKGDPALLDEILAEDCVFFSPVVHTPQRGRDITRLYLTGAMQVLNDGFHYVKEVVTPEHAVLEFACEIDGIEVNGVDIISFDEQGKICEFKVMVRPLKAINMLHARMQQMLEQLSA
;
A
#
# COMPACT_ATOMS: atom_id res chain seq x y z
N MET A 1 7.23 18.59 6.46
CA MET A 1 6.23 17.64 5.93
C MET A 1 6.30 16.35 6.72
N THR A 2 5.15 15.87 7.21
CA THR A 2 5.08 14.61 7.97
C THR A 2 5.24 13.41 7.02
N THR A 3 5.52 12.23 7.59
CA THR A 3 5.61 10.99 6.82
C THR A 3 4.28 10.68 6.12
N LEU A 4 3.15 10.90 6.80
CA LEU A 4 1.83 10.70 6.20
C LEU A 4 1.58 11.65 5.03
N GLU A 5 1.96 12.91 5.15
CA GLU A 5 1.85 13.87 4.05
C GLU A 5 2.70 13.44 2.86
N ARG A 6 3.90 12.91 3.11
CA ARG A 6 4.75 12.35 2.05
C ARG A 6 4.13 11.11 1.41
N TRP A 7 3.48 10.27 2.21
CA TRP A 7 2.75 9.11 1.67
C TRP A 7 1.63 9.57 0.72
N HIS A 8 0.85 10.57 1.12
CA HIS A 8 -0.18 11.14 0.25
C HIS A 8 0.41 11.68 -1.04
N GLU A 9 1.57 12.29 -0.97
CA GLU A 9 2.28 12.80 -2.16
C GLU A 9 2.72 11.64 -3.07
N VAL A 10 3.24 10.54 -2.51
CA VAL A 10 3.59 9.33 -3.26
C VAL A 10 2.39 8.81 -4.03
N VAL A 11 1.25 8.68 -3.36
CA VAL A 11 0.01 8.19 -3.98
C VAL A 11 -0.47 9.14 -5.07
N ALA A 12 -0.49 10.44 -4.81
CA ALA A 12 -0.97 11.44 -5.76
C ALA A 12 -0.10 11.50 -7.01
N LYS A 13 1.20 11.36 -6.88
CA LYS A 13 2.15 11.44 -8.00
C LYS A 13 2.42 10.08 -8.66
N GLY A 14 2.12 8.98 -7.95
CA GLY A 14 2.46 7.63 -8.42
C GLY A 14 3.96 7.43 -8.54
N ASP A 15 4.77 8.11 -7.73
CA ASP A 15 6.23 8.08 -7.82
C ASP A 15 6.83 7.20 -6.71
N PRO A 16 7.26 5.97 -7.04
CA PRO A 16 7.80 5.06 -6.03
C PRO A 16 9.18 5.48 -5.51
N ALA A 17 9.86 6.40 -6.19
CA ALA A 17 11.18 6.86 -5.73
C ALA A 17 11.12 7.54 -4.36
N LEU A 18 9.97 8.13 -4.02
CA LEU A 18 9.78 8.81 -2.74
C LEU A 18 9.60 7.83 -1.56
N LEU A 19 9.33 6.55 -1.84
CA LEU A 19 9.10 5.54 -0.80
C LEU A 19 10.32 5.31 0.10
N ASP A 20 11.52 5.38 -0.46
CA ASP A 20 12.75 5.13 0.32
C ASP A 20 12.93 6.15 1.43
N GLU A 21 12.38 7.35 1.29
CA GLU A 21 12.48 8.40 2.29
C GLU A 21 11.57 8.16 3.50
N ILE A 22 10.48 7.40 3.31
CA ILE A 22 9.45 7.23 4.34
C ILE A 22 9.38 5.83 4.91
N LEU A 23 9.97 4.83 4.25
CA LEU A 23 9.97 3.44 4.74
C LEU A 23 11.20 3.19 5.63
N ALA A 24 10.96 2.59 6.80
CA ALA A 24 12.06 2.11 7.63
C ALA A 24 12.79 0.96 6.94
N GLU A 25 14.08 0.80 7.21
CA GLU A 25 14.87 -0.28 6.62
C GLU A 25 14.31 -1.66 6.96
N ASP A 26 13.78 -1.80 8.18
CA ASP A 26 13.22 -3.06 8.69
C ASP A 26 11.69 -3.11 8.61
N CYS A 27 11.07 -2.27 7.78
CA CYS A 27 9.61 -2.26 7.65
C CYS A 27 9.08 -3.59 7.15
N VAL A 28 7.81 -3.86 7.47
CA VAL A 28 7.13 -5.11 7.11
C VAL A 28 5.85 -4.78 6.36
N PHE A 29 5.63 -5.47 5.25
CA PHE A 29 4.40 -5.36 4.48
C PHE A 29 3.52 -6.59 4.71
N PHE A 30 2.24 -6.35 5.00
CA PHE A 30 1.22 -7.39 5.16
C PHE A 30 0.23 -7.28 4.00
N SER A 31 0.29 -8.25 3.10
CA SER A 31 -0.55 -8.31 1.91
C SER A 31 -1.98 -8.75 2.26
N PRO A 32 -3.01 -8.26 1.54
CA PRO A 32 -4.37 -8.77 1.72
C PRO A 32 -4.56 -10.17 1.13
N VAL A 33 -3.60 -10.67 0.37
CA VAL A 33 -3.70 -11.93 -0.35
C VAL A 33 -2.80 -13.02 0.25
N VAL A 34 -1.57 -12.66 0.60
CA VAL A 34 -0.56 -13.60 1.12
C VAL A 34 -0.38 -13.38 2.61
N HIS A 35 -0.62 -14.41 3.41
CA HIS A 35 -0.54 -14.27 4.87
C HIS A 35 0.89 -14.09 5.39
N THR A 36 1.89 -14.63 4.69
CA THR A 36 3.29 -14.50 5.11
C THR A 36 3.75 -13.04 5.05
N PRO A 37 4.25 -12.48 6.17
CA PRO A 37 4.75 -11.11 6.15
C PRO A 37 5.94 -10.94 5.19
N GLN A 38 5.94 -9.82 4.48
CA GLN A 38 7.05 -9.46 3.58
C GLN A 38 7.97 -8.50 4.32
N ARG A 39 9.18 -8.96 4.67
CA ARG A 39 10.07 -8.23 5.57
C ARG A 39 11.17 -7.50 4.83
N GLY A 40 11.32 -6.22 5.16
CA GLY A 40 12.36 -5.36 4.64
C GLY A 40 11.84 -4.28 3.71
N ARG A 41 12.63 -3.20 3.59
CA ARG A 41 12.24 -2.04 2.78
C ARG A 41 12.15 -2.37 1.29
N ASP A 42 13.07 -3.14 0.77
CA ASP A 42 13.10 -3.44 -0.67
C ASP A 42 11.86 -4.19 -1.13
N ILE A 43 11.46 -5.24 -0.39
CA ILE A 43 10.28 -6.01 -0.73
C ILE A 43 9.01 -5.20 -0.49
N THR A 44 8.97 -4.39 0.56
CA THR A 44 7.84 -3.51 0.84
C THR A 44 7.67 -2.49 -0.28
N ARG A 45 8.76 -1.86 -0.72
CA ARG A 45 8.73 -0.92 -1.85
C ARG A 45 8.20 -1.59 -3.11
N LEU A 46 8.64 -2.82 -3.39
CA LEU A 46 8.17 -3.58 -4.57
C LEU A 46 6.66 -3.78 -4.54
N TYR A 47 6.13 -4.25 -3.40
CA TYR A 47 4.69 -4.48 -3.25
C TYR A 47 3.88 -3.20 -3.35
N LEU A 48 4.34 -2.11 -2.71
CA LEU A 48 3.64 -0.83 -2.77
C LEU A 48 3.68 -0.22 -4.17
N THR A 49 4.80 -0.36 -4.87
CA THR A 49 4.92 0.09 -6.26
C THR A 49 3.91 -0.65 -7.15
N GLY A 50 3.84 -1.98 -7.00
CA GLY A 50 2.87 -2.79 -7.74
C GLY A 50 1.44 -2.42 -7.40
N ALA A 51 1.14 -2.23 -6.13
CA ALA A 51 -0.20 -1.86 -5.68
C ALA A 51 -0.65 -0.52 -6.25
N MET A 52 0.24 0.47 -6.30
CA MET A 52 -0.09 1.77 -6.89
C MET A 52 -0.44 1.68 -8.37
N GLN A 53 0.14 0.73 -9.11
CA GLN A 53 -0.17 0.53 -10.52
C GLN A 53 -1.45 -0.27 -10.73
N VAL A 54 -1.80 -1.15 -9.81
CA VAL A 54 -3.00 -1.99 -9.91
C VAL A 54 -4.23 -1.27 -9.38
N LEU A 55 -4.09 -0.53 -8.27
CA LEU A 55 -5.19 0.13 -7.56
C LEU A 55 -5.30 1.61 -7.92
N ASN A 56 -5.12 1.96 -9.19
CA ASN A 56 -5.06 3.37 -9.59
C ASN A 56 -6.34 3.93 -10.23
N ASP A 57 -7.29 3.07 -10.62
CA ASP A 57 -8.50 3.53 -11.28
C ASP A 57 -9.48 4.09 -10.25
N GLY A 58 -9.65 5.41 -10.26
CA GLY A 58 -10.52 6.10 -9.31
C GLY A 58 -10.06 6.02 -7.86
N PHE A 59 -8.80 5.70 -7.61
CA PHE A 59 -8.29 5.55 -6.24
C PHE A 59 -8.46 6.86 -5.45
N HIS A 60 -9.09 6.75 -4.29
CA HIS A 60 -9.22 7.87 -3.36
C HIS A 60 -9.40 7.34 -1.94
N TYR A 61 -8.97 8.13 -0.96
CA TYR A 61 -9.21 7.84 0.44
C TYR A 61 -10.57 8.36 0.85
N VAL A 62 -11.36 7.48 1.49
CA VAL A 62 -12.73 7.77 1.93
C VAL A 62 -12.71 8.31 3.36
N LYS A 63 -11.85 7.76 4.20
CA LYS A 63 -11.82 8.06 5.63
C LYS A 63 -10.41 7.88 6.15
N GLU A 64 -9.99 8.77 7.04
CA GLU A 64 -8.67 8.70 7.65
C GLU A 64 -8.77 8.88 9.16
N VAL A 65 -8.09 8.00 9.90
CA VAL A 65 -7.95 8.11 11.35
C VAL A 65 -6.45 8.10 11.64
N VAL A 66 -5.96 9.17 12.25
CA VAL A 66 -4.51 9.38 12.41
C VAL A 66 -4.18 9.65 13.87
N THR A 67 -3.18 8.95 14.38
CA THR A 67 -2.56 9.19 15.69
C THR A 67 -1.05 9.39 15.46
N PRO A 68 -0.27 9.81 16.47
CA PRO A 68 1.18 9.91 16.27
C PRO A 68 1.86 8.59 15.87
N GLU A 69 1.27 7.46 16.24
CA GLU A 69 1.88 6.14 16.04
C GLU A 69 1.25 5.36 14.88
N HIS A 70 0.03 5.71 14.45
CA HIS A 70 -0.71 4.94 13.45
C HIS A 70 -1.52 5.84 12.52
N ALA A 71 -1.72 5.36 11.29
CA ALA A 71 -2.69 5.94 10.37
C ALA A 71 -3.54 4.82 9.80
N VAL A 72 -4.85 4.99 9.81
CA VAL A 72 -5.81 4.04 9.24
C VAL A 72 -6.54 4.77 8.13
N LEU A 73 -6.30 4.36 6.89
CA LEU A 73 -6.75 5.06 5.70
C LEU A 73 -7.65 4.13 4.87
N GLU A 74 -8.94 4.37 4.91
CA GLU A 74 -9.88 3.61 4.06
C GLU A 74 -9.85 4.15 2.64
N PHE A 75 -9.74 3.26 1.65
CA PHE A 75 -9.72 3.64 0.24
C PHE A 75 -10.79 2.94 -0.57
N ALA A 76 -11.07 3.51 -1.74
CA ALA A 76 -11.94 2.90 -2.74
C ALA A 76 -11.32 3.11 -4.12
N CYS A 77 -11.51 2.13 -4.99
CA CYS A 77 -11.08 2.19 -6.39
C CYS A 77 -11.78 1.10 -7.19
N GLU A 78 -11.40 0.94 -8.45
CA GLU A 78 -11.88 -0.14 -9.31
C GLU A 78 -10.72 -0.89 -9.95
N ILE A 79 -10.92 -2.20 -10.18
CA ILE A 79 -10.02 -3.01 -11.00
C ILE A 79 -10.89 -3.72 -12.03
N ASP A 80 -10.73 -3.40 -13.30
CA ASP A 80 -11.49 -4.01 -14.40
C ASP A 80 -13.00 -3.97 -14.16
N GLY A 81 -13.52 -2.83 -13.67
CA GLY A 81 -14.93 -2.62 -13.39
C GLY A 81 -15.42 -3.21 -12.09
N ILE A 82 -14.56 -3.88 -11.32
CA ILE A 82 -14.92 -4.44 -10.01
C ILE A 82 -14.59 -3.41 -8.93
N GLU A 83 -15.57 -3.06 -8.13
CA GLU A 83 -15.37 -2.13 -7.02
C GLU A 83 -14.52 -2.76 -5.93
N VAL A 84 -13.52 -2.01 -5.48
CA VAL A 84 -12.59 -2.41 -4.44
C VAL A 84 -12.69 -1.43 -3.28
N ASN A 85 -12.88 -1.96 -2.08
CA ASN A 85 -12.82 -1.17 -0.86
C ASN A 85 -11.81 -1.80 0.07
N GLY A 86 -10.89 -1.00 0.58
CA GLY A 86 -9.84 -1.51 1.43
C GLY A 86 -9.41 -0.53 2.49
N VAL A 87 -8.43 -0.95 3.27
CA VAL A 87 -7.87 -0.12 4.33
C VAL A 87 -6.36 -0.34 4.38
N ASP A 88 -5.62 0.77 4.45
CA ASP A 88 -4.20 0.78 4.75
C ASP A 88 -4.05 1.05 6.25
N ILE A 89 -3.41 0.14 6.98
CA ILE A 89 -3.09 0.33 8.39
C ILE A 89 -1.58 0.51 8.48
N ILE A 90 -1.17 1.74 8.79
CA ILE A 90 0.23 2.15 8.76
C ILE A 90 0.71 2.41 10.19
N SER A 91 1.87 1.87 10.55
CA SER A 91 2.50 2.13 11.85
C SER A 91 3.81 2.89 11.63
N PHE A 92 4.05 3.88 12.49
CA PHE A 92 5.26 4.72 12.43
C PHE A 92 6.18 4.37 13.60
N ASP A 93 7.49 4.34 13.35
CA ASP A 93 8.48 4.11 14.40
C ASP A 93 8.88 5.41 15.09
N GLU A 94 9.86 5.34 16.00
CA GLU A 94 10.31 6.49 16.79
C GLU A 94 10.93 7.60 15.93
N GLN A 95 11.46 7.25 14.75
CA GLN A 95 12.00 8.22 13.81
C GLN A 95 10.94 8.76 12.85
N GLY A 96 9.68 8.36 13.01
CA GLY A 96 8.59 8.77 12.15
C GLY A 96 8.56 8.05 10.81
N LYS A 97 9.34 6.99 10.64
CA LYS A 97 9.31 6.17 9.42
C LYS A 97 8.21 5.12 9.49
N ILE A 98 7.72 4.68 8.33
CA ILE A 98 6.75 3.59 8.27
C ILE A 98 7.49 2.29 8.60
N CYS A 99 7.11 1.65 9.71
CA CYS A 99 7.69 0.38 10.13
C CYS A 99 6.77 -0.81 9.83
N GLU A 100 5.49 -0.55 9.57
CA GLU A 100 4.52 -1.59 9.24
C GLU A 100 3.48 -1.02 8.30
N PHE A 101 3.17 -1.76 7.23
CA PHE A 101 2.14 -1.36 6.26
C PHE A 101 1.27 -2.58 5.98
N LYS A 102 0.04 -2.56 6.46
CA LYS A 102 -0.91 -3.67 6.32
C LYS A 102 -2.07 -3.23 5.45
N VAL A 103 -2.44 -4.07 4.49
CA VAL A 103 -3.57 -3.79 3.58
C VAL A 103 -4.62 -4.88 3.75
N MET A 104 -5.88 -4.47 3.93
CA MET A 104 -7.03 -5.36 3.93
C MET A 104 -7.99 -4.91 2.85
N VAL A 105 -8.64 -5.86 2.17
CA VAL A 105 -9.48 -5.57 0.99
C VAL A 105 -10.75 -6.42 1.03
N ARG A 106 -11.85 -5.83 0.57
CA ARG A 106 -13.10 -6.52 0.29
C ARG A 106 -13.67 -6.09 -1.07
N PRO A 107 -14.62 -6.80 -1.68
CA PRO A 107 -15.13 -8.15 -1.37
C PRO A 107 -14.21 -9.24 -1.94
N LEU A 108 -14.60 -10.50 -1.80
CA LEU A 108 -13.80 -11.64 -2.27
C LEU A 108 -13.41 -11.53 -3.74
N LYS A 109 -14.34 -11.14 -4.60
CA LYS A 109 -14.04 -10.99 -6.05
C LYS A 109 -12.97 -9.93 -6.31
N ALA A 110 -12.95 -8.87 -5.49
CA ALA A 110 -11.89 -7.86 -5.59
C ALA A 110 -10.53 -8.45 -5.16
N ILE A 111 -10.51 -9.27 -4.12
CA ILE A 111 -9.28 -9.94 -3.67
C ILE A 111 -8.76 -10.87 -4.76
N ASN A 112 -9.62 -11.65 -5.39
CA ASN A 112 -9.22 -12.56 -6.47
C ASN A 112 -8.64 -11.78 -7.67
N MET A 113 -9.27 -10.69 -8.05
CA MET A 113 -8.78 -9.84 -9.14
C MET A 113 -7.45 -9.18 -8.75
N LEU A 114 -7.36 -8.67 -7.54
CA LEU A 114 -6.13 -8.06 -7.01
C LEU A 114 -4.98 -9.08 -7.01
N HIS A 115 -5.24 -10.32 -6.60
CA HIS A 115 -4.23 -11.38 -6.61
C HIS A 115 -3.68 -11.59 -8.02
N ALA A 116 -4.55 -11.77 -9.00
CA ALA A 116 -4.14 -12.00 -10.38
C ALA A 116 -3.33 -10.81 -10.93
N ARG A 117 -3.81 -9.60 -10.71
CA ARG A 117 -3.15 -8.38 -11.20
C ARG A 117 -1.82 -8.13 -10.51
N MET A 118 -1.75 -8.33 -9.20
CA MET A 118 -0.51 -8.16 -8.44
C MET A 118 0.54 -9.17 -8.88
N GLN A 119 0.15 -10.43 -9.12
CA GLN A 119 1.06 -11.44 -9.60
C GLN A 119 1.70 -11.03 -10.94
N GLN A 120 0.89 -10.57 -11.89
CA GLN A 120 1.38 -10.07 -13.17
C GLN A 120 2.31 -8.88 -13.00
N MET A 121 1.93 -7.93 -12.14
CA MET A 121 2.71 -6.71 -11.92
C MET A 121 4.06 -7.01 -11.27
N LEU A 122 4.09 -7.88 -10.27
CA LEU A 122 5.33 -8.27 -9.60
C LEU A 122 6.27 -9.00 -10.54
N GLU A 123 5.76 -9.85 -11.44
CA GLU A 123 6.56 -10.50 -12.47
C GLU A 123 7.20 -9.47 -13.41
N GLN A 124 6.45 -8.45 -13.82
CA GLN A 124 6.96 -7.38 -14.67
C GLN A 124 8.05 -6.56 -13.96
N LEU A 125 7.83 -6.22 -12.69
CA LEU A 125 8.77 -5.40 -11.93
C LEU A 125 10.04 -6.17 -11.55
N SER A 126 9.97 -7.50 -11.48
CA SER A 126 11.10 -8.36 -11.14
C SER A 126 11.88 -8.88 -12.34
N ALA A 127 11.38 -8.61 -13.53
CA ALA A 127 11.98 -9.09 -14.77
C ALA A 127 13.26 -8.34 -15.13
#